data_20881f82b7bda763d434bafe5991c0de
#
_entry.id   20881f82b7bda763d434bafe5991c0de
#
_cell.length_a   1.000
_cell.length_b   1.000
_cell.length_c   1.000
_cell.angle_alpha   90.00
_cell.angle_beta   90.00
_cell.angle_gamma   90.00
#
_symmetry.space_group_name_H-M   'P 1'
#
loop_
_entity.id
_entity.type
_entity.pdbx_description
1 polymer ?
#
loop_
_entity_poly.entity_id
_entity_poly.type
_entity_poly.pdbx_seq_one_letter_code
_entity_poly.pdbx_strand_id
1 'polypeptide(L)'
;EFIDMLKRNVMDGIIACVDAPNEEALEIGRPVVSVERRWGEGIPMVYSDHEMGGRMAAEALLNAGCRKVLHFSSQGKNPPFEKRDTVFRTLMREHGVEVIEVEGEWNHMDYAYDREITRRYMLRHLEVDGVFASDVQAFGCMAAALEAGIRIPEKLKIVGYDGTEITRMTYPALTCVCQDLPGLAKAGVQTMVTLLEGEPSPADQVIPVSLQTGGTV
;
A
#
# COMPACT_ATOMS: atom_id res chain seq x y z
N GLU A 1 4.31 -6.19 24.86
CA GLU A 1 4.82 -7.59 24.86
C GLU A 1 6.15 -7.70 24.11
N PHE A 2 6.26 -7.36 22.79
CA PHE A 2 7.54 -7.48 22.03
C PHE A 2 8.65 -6.57 22.61
N ILE A 3 8.33 -5.34 22.99
CA ILE A 3 9.26 -4.40 23.62
C ILE A 3 9.77 -4.97 24.96
N ASP A 4 8.90 -5.61 25.74
CA ASP A 4 9.32 -6.25 27.00
C ASP A 4 10.26 -7.41 26.77
N MET A 5 10.10 -8.15 25.67
CA MET A 5 11.03 -9.22 25.29
C MET A 5 12.41 -8.68 24.93
N LEU A 6 12.48 -7.54 24.22
CA LEU A 6 13.75 -6.85 23.97
C LEU A 6 14.41 -6.38 25.28
N LYS A 7 13.65 -5.73 26.17
CA LYS A 7 14.14 -5.25 27.48
C LYS A 7 14.67 -6.39 28.36
N ARG A 8 14.11 -7.59 28.23
CA ARG A 8 14.52 -8.79 28.98
C ARG A 8 15.62 -9.61 28.29
N ASN A 9 16.20 -9.12 27.20
CA ASN A 9 17.21 -9.84 26.42
C ASN A 9 16.74 -11.20 25.87
N VAL A 10 15.45 -11.35 25.60
CA VAL A 10 14.88 -12.56 24.98
C VAL A 10 15.05 -12.51 23.45
N MET A 11 15.19 -11.29 22.90
CA MET A 11 15.44 -11.04 21.48
C MET A 11 16.61 -10.08 21.33
N ASP A 12 17.39 -10.23 20.26
CA ASP A 12 18.56 -9.40 19.97
C ASP A 12 18.20 -8.16 19.13
N GLY A 13 17.08 -8.19 18.42
CA GLY A 13 16.58 -7.08 17.60
C GLY A 13 15.15 -7.31 17.15
N ILE A 14 14.57 -6.33 16.45
CA ILE A 14 13.21 -6.38 15.91
C ILE A 14 13.16 -5.88 14.47
N ILE A 15 12.48 -6.61 13.60
CA ILE A 15 12.05 -6.14 12.28
C ILE A 15 10.55 -5.86 12.38
N ALA A 16 10.15 -4.60 12.19
CA ALA A 16 8.80 -4.16 12.45
C ALA A 16 8.12 -3.60 11.19
N CYS A 17 6.95 -4.13 10.86
CA CYS A 17 6.08 -3.66 9.78
C CYS A 17 4.78 -3.07 10.35
N VAL A 18 4.89 -2.35 11.46
CA VAL A 18 3.78 -1.67 12.16
C VAL A 18 4.24 -0.28 12.60
N ASP A 19 3.31 0.59 12.93
CA ASP A 19 3.66 1.90 13.48
C ASP A 19 4.37 1.74 14.83
N ALA A 20 5.31 2.66 15.12
CA ALA A 20 6.00 2.66 16.39
C ALA A 20 4.98 2.77 17.54
N PRO A 21 5.03 1.88 18.54
CA PRO A 21 4.01 1.85 19.58
C PRO A 21 4.08 3.06 20.52
N ASN A 22 5.29 3.59 20.74
CA ASN A 22 5.54 4.81 21.53
C ASN A 22 7.03 5.22 21.41
N GLU A 23 7.38 6.39 21.92
CA GLU A 23 8.77 6.88 21.95
C GLU A 23 9.71 6.01 22.78
N GLU A 24 9.22 5.34 23.83
CA GLU A 24 10.01 4.44 24.65
C GLU A 24 10.53 3.20 23.88
N ALA A 25 9.85 2.85 22.77
CA ALA A 25 10.32 1.78 21.90
C ALA A 25 11.66 2.11 21.22
N LEU A 26 12.00 3.38 21.12
CA LEU A 26 13.23 3.86 20.49
C LEU A 26 14.41 3.88 21.48
N GLU A 27 14.13 3.84 22.79
CA GLU A 27 15.16 3.88 23.86
C GLU A 27 15.66 2.51 24.27
N ILE A 28 15.25 1.44 23.61
CA ILE A 28 15.54 0.05 24.03
C ILE A 28 17.03 -0.31 23.88
N GLY A 29 17.79 0.46 23.09
CA GLY A 29 19.23 0.19 22.87
C GLY A 29 19.50 -1.12 22.13
N ARG A 30 18.52 -1.67 21.45
CA ARG A 30 18.61 -2.87 20.62
C ARG A 30 18.37 -2.53 19.16
N PRO A 31 18.94 -3.26 18.22
CA PRO A 31 18.71 -3.07 16.79
C PRO A 31 17.22 -3.11 16.42
N VAL A 32 16.78 -2.11 15.66
CA VAL A 32 15.44 -2.04 15.08
C VAL A 32 15.59 -1.77 13.58
N VAL A 33 14.87 -2.51 12.77
CA VAL A 33 14.68 -2.26 11.33
C VAL A 33 13.21 -2.05 11.09
N SER A 34 12.84 -0.92 10.50
CA SER A 34 11.45 -0.67 10.12
C SER A 34 11.21 -1.10 8.68
N VAL A 35 10.04 -1.69 8.41
CA VAL A 35 9.61 -2.08 7.07
C VAL A 35 8.30 -1.37 6.77
N GLU A 36 8.25 -0.64 5.66
CA GLU A 36 7.08 0.12 5.19
C GLU A 36 6.60 1.25 6.13
N ARG A 37 7.03 1.28 7.38
CA ARG A 37 6.57 2.20 8.41
C ARG A 37 7.74 2.85 9.13
N ARG A 38 7.86 4.19 9.07
CA ARG A 38 8.93 4.92 9.75
C ARG A 38 8.74 4.87 11.26
N TRP A 39 9.71 4.30 11.97
CA TRP A 39 9.71 4.25 13.43
C TRP A 39 10.37 5.47 14.09
N GLY A 40 11.35 6.10 13.43
CA GLY A 40 12.04 7.27 13.97
C GLY A 40 13.30 7.62 13.18
N GLU A 41 13.90 8.74 13.55
CA GLU A 41 15.20 9.13 13.00
C GLU A 41 16.29 8.14 13.45
N GLY A 42 17.22 7.83 12.56
CA GLY A 42 18.31 6.89 12.84
C GLY A 42 17.94 5.42 12.82
N ILE A 43 16.66 5.06 12.68
CA ILE A 43 16.21 3.68 12.46
C ILE A 43 16.15 3.43 10.97
N PRO A 44 16.95 2.47 10.44
CA PRO A 44 16.93 2.16 9.01
C PRO A 44 15.58 1.63 8.60
N MET A 45 15.11 2.08 7.43
CA MET A 45 13.84 1.65 6.86
C MET A 45 14.04 0.98 5.51
N VAL A 46 13.35 -0.13 5.31
CA VAL A 46 13.20 -0.79 4.02
C VAL A 46 11.76 -0.62 3.57
N TYR A 47 11.54 -0.07 2.38
CA TYR A 47 10.19 0.23 1.90
C TYR A 47 10.08 0.14 0.39
N SER A 48 8.87 -0.06 -0.10
CA SER A 48 8.55 -0.08 -1.53
C SER A 48 8.66 1.30 -2.16
N ASP A 49 8.98 1.36 -3.44
CA ASP A 49 8.93 2.61 -4.22
C ASP A 49 7.47 3.05 -4.43
N HIS A 50 6.91 3.62 -3.38
CA HIS A 50 5.52 4.09 -3.38
C HIS A 50 5.29 5.24 -4.38
N GLU A 51 6.31 6.05 -4.64
CA GLU A 51 6.23 7.13 -5.63
C GLU A 51 6.07 6.55 -7.04
N MET A 52 6.90 5.58 -7.41
CA MET A 52 6.78 4.85 -8.67
C MET A 52 5.46 4.08 -8.74
N GLY A 53 5.03 3.49 -7.63
CA GLY A 53 3.75 2.76 -7.56
C GLY A 53 2.53 3.66 -7.82
N GLY A 54 2.50 4.85 -7.23
CA GLY A 54 1.46 5.85 -7.50
C GLY A 54 1.45 6.31 -8.96
N ARG A 55 2.63 6.48 -9.55
CA ARG A 55 2.80 6.81 -10.97
C ARG A 55 2.27 5.69 -11.88
N MET A 56 2.66 4.44 -11.63
CA MET A 56 2.18 3.28 -12.41
C MET A 56 0.67 3.15 -12.39
N ALA A 57 0.05 3.33 -11.22
CA ALA A 57 -1.41 3.29 -11.09
C ALA A 57 -2.09 4.43 -11.88
N ALA A 58 -1.56 5.65 -11.79
CA ALA A 58 -2.07 6.79 -12.52
C ALA A 58 -1.96 6.56 -14.05
N GLU A 59 -0.79 6.17 -14.53
CA GLU A 59 -0.56 5.91 -15.95
C GLU A 59 -1.48 4.81 -16.51
N ALA A 60 -1.73 3.74 -15.74
CA ALA A 60 -2.63 2.68 -16.15
C ALA A 60 -4.06 3.21 -16.39
N LEU A 61 -4.61 4.01 -15.46
CA LEU A 61 -5.94 4.58 -15.58
C LEU A 61 -6.02 5.69 -16.65
N LEU A 62 -4.97 6.51 -16.79
CA LEU A 62 -4.87 7.55 -17.83
C LEU A 62 -4.84 6.93 -19.22
N ASN A 63 -4.03 5.89 -19.43
CA ASN A 63 -3.93 5.18 -20.70
C ASN A 63 -5.24 4.45 -21.06
N ALA A 64 -6.01 4.03 -20.05
CA ALA A 64 -7.35 3.47 -20.23
C ALA A 64 -8.44 4.51 -20.46
N GLY A 65 -8.09 5.81 -20.48
CA GLY A 65 -8.98 6.91 -20.80
C GLY A 65 -9.94 7.33 -19.69
N CYS A 66 -9.63 7.00 -18.43
CA CYS A 66 -10.46 7.39 -17.29
C CYS A 66 -10.54 8.91 -17.15
N ARG A 67 -11.72 9.39 -16.75
CA ARG A 67 -12.05 10.80 -16.57
C ARG A 67 -12.44 11.17 -15.15
N LYS A 68 -12.99 10.22 -14.42
CA LYS A 68 -13.42 10.39 -13.03
C LYS A 68 -13.06 9.16 -12.21
N VAL A 69 -12.16 9.31 -11.27
CA VAL A 69 -11.55 8.20 -10.53
C VAL A 69 -11.88 8.29 -9.05
N LEU A 70 -12.28 7.17 -8.47
CA LEU A 70 -12.39 7.00 -7.03
C LEU A 70 -11.06 6.50 -6.49
N HIS A 71 -10.47 7.24 -5.55
CA HIS A 71 -9.21 6.89 -4.91
C HIS A 71 -9.40 6.65 -3.42
N PHE A 72 -9.08 5.44 -2.99
CA PHE A 72 -9.05 5.10 -1.57
C PHE A 72 -7.63 5.37 -1.05
N SER A 73 -7.47 6.56 -0.47
CA SER A 73 -6.17 7.00 0.03
C SER A 73 -5.84 6.36 1.38
N SER A 74 -4.56 6.15 1.61
CA SER A 74 -4.05 5.83 2.94
C SER A 74 -4.15 7.09 3.81
N GLN A 75 -4.61 6.97 5.06
CA GLN A 75 -4.60 8.11 5.97
C GLN A 75 -3.16 8.59 6.22
N GLY A 76 -2.88 9.79 5.72
CA GLY A 76 -1.61 10.43 5.54
C GLY A 76 -0.75 10.71 6.75
N LYS A 77 -0.39 9.72 7.56
CA LYS A 77 0.58 9.90 8.65
C LYS A 77 1.89 9.13 8.43
N ASN A 78 2.01 8.35 7.37
CA ASN A 78 3.23 7.61 7.08
C ASN A 78 3.82 8.09 5.75
N PRO A 79 4.97 8.77 5.76
CA PRO A 79 5.56 9.42 4.58
C PRO A 79 5.67 8.56 3.31
N PRO A 80 6.01 7.26 3.36
CA PRO A 80 6.05 6.44 2.15
C PRO A 80 4.70 6.35 1.44
N PHE A 81 3.62 6.10 2.16
CA PHE A 81 2.28 5.95 1.56
C PHE A 81 1.73 7.29 1.07
N GLU A 82 1.99 8.38 1.78
CA GLU A 82 1.60 9.73 1.36
C GLU A 82 2.20 10.11 0.01
N LYS A 83 3.42 9.66 -0.29
CA LYS A 83 4.05 9.88 -1.60
C LYS A 83 3.27 9.20 -2.73
N ARG A 84 2.81 7.97 -2.54
CA ARG A 84 1.98 7.25 -3.50
C ARG A 84 0.74 8.05 -3.88
N ASP A 85 0.00 8.44 -2.84
CA ASP A 85 -1.27 9.14 -3.01
C ASP A 85 -1.08 10.53 -3.62
N THR A 86 0.00 11.24 -3.21
CA THR A 86 0.33 12.56 -3.74
C THR A 86 0.71 12.52 -5.21
N VAL A 87 1.57 11.58 -5.63
CA VAL A 87 1.97 11.43 -7.03
C VAL A 87 0.77 11.04 -7.89
N PHE A 88 -0.04 10.09 -7.43
CA PHE A 88 -1.25 9.69 -8.12
C PHE A 88 -2.18 10.88 -8.36
N ARG A 89 -2.55 11.63 -7.32
CA ARG A 89 -3.42 12.82 -7.42
C ARG A 89 -2.85 13.89 -8.34
N THR A 90 -1.56 14.14 -8.24
CA THR A 90 -0.88 15.16 -9.03
C THR A 90 -0.99 14.83 -10.52
N LEU A 91 -0.64 13.61 -10.91
CA LEU A 91 -0.70 13.16 -12.30
C LEU A 91 -2.15 13.18 -12.83
N MET A 92 -3.11 12.72 -12.06
CA MET A 92 -4.54 12.78 -12.45
C MET A 92 -4.99 14.22 -12.70
N ARG A 93 -4.65 15.13 -11.81
CA ARG A 93 -4.99 16.57 -11.94
C ARG A 93 -4.34 17.20 -13.15
N GLU A 94 -3.08 16.94 -13.41
CA GLU A 94 -2.33 17.45 -14.56
C GLU A 94 -2.96 17.04 -15.90
N HIS A 95 -3.60 15.87 -15.93
CA HIS A 95 -4.32 15.36 -17.11
C HIS A 95 -5.82 15.66 -17.10
N GLY A 96 -6.29 16.49 -16.19
CA GLY A 96 -7.70 16.93 -16.14
C GLY A 96 -8.68 15.84 -15.69
N VAL A 97 -8.20 14.81 -14.97
CA VAL A 97 -9.04 13.75 -14.40
C VAL A 97 -9.54 14.19 -13.03
N GLU A 98 -10.86 14.08 -12.82
CA GLU A 98 -11.48 14.31 -11.51
C GLU A 98 -11.16 13.14 -10.58
N VAL A 99 -10.63 13.43 -9.38
CA VAL A 99 -10.38 12.43 -8.35
C VAL A 99 -11.29 12.67 -7.16
N ILE A 100 -12.11 11.68 -6.86
CA ILE A 100 -12.88 11.62 -5.61
C ILE A 100 -12.03 10.84 -4.61
N GLU A 101 -11.56 11.51 -3.56
CA GLU A 101 -10.82 10.85 -2.49
C GLU A 101 -11.75 10.33 -1.40
N VAL A 102 -11.51 9.09 -1.02
CA VAL A 102 -12.13 8.47 0.14
C VAL A 102 -11.05 8.29 1.19
N GLU A 103 -11.10 9.15 2.19
CA GLU A 103 -10.30 8.99 3.40
C GLU A 103 -11.10 8.16 4.38
N GLY A 104 -10.52 7.08 4.91
CA GLY A 104 -11.21 6.22 5.85
C GLY A 104 -10.26 5.61 6.88
N GLU A 105 -10.79 5.25 8.03
CA GLU A 105 -10.08 4.41 8.97
C GLU A 105 -10.15 2.96 8.47
N TRP A 106 -9.08 2.54 7.76
CA TRP A 106 -8.97 1.19 7.25
C TRP A 106 -8.47 0.27 8.35
N ASN A 107 -9.18 -0.82 8.59
CA ASN A 107 -8.76 -1.85 9.54
C ASN A 107 -8.09 -2.99 8.78
N HIS A 108 -6.80 -2.85 8.51
CA HIS A 108 -6.01 -3.84 7.76
C HIS A 108 -5.96 -5.24 8.41
N MET A 109 -6.49 -5.41 9.60
CA MET A 109 -6.64 -6.71 10.27
C MET A 109 -8.03 -7.32 10.09
N ASP A 110 -9.00 -6.56 9.56
CA ASP A 110 -10.35 -7.02 9.25
C ASP A 110 -10.68 -6.78 7.76
N TYR A 111 -10.21 -7.67 6.92
CA TYR A 111 -10.43 -7.58 5.47
C TYR A 111 -11.91 -7.64 5.07
N ALA A 112 -12.75 -8.30 5.85
CA ALA A 112 -14.18 -8.36 5.59
C ALA A 112 -14.84 -7.00 5.82
N TYR A 113 -14.44 -6.31 6.88
CA TYR A 113 -14.87 -4.95 7.18
C TYR A 113 -14.44 -3.97 6.09
N ASP A 114 -13.14 -3.95 5.74
CA ASP A 114 -12.60 -3.03 4.74
C ASP A 114 -13.26 -3.24 3.38
N ARG A 115 -13.45 -4.49 2.95
CA ARG A 115 -14.16 -4.82 1.72
C ARG A 115 -15.60 -4.30 1.72
N GLU A 116 -16.32 -4.47 2.82
CA GLU A 116 -17.73 -4.06 2.90
C GLU A 116 -17.87 -2.53 2.92
N ILE A 117 -17.01 -1.83 3.65
CA ILE A 117 -16.98 -0.36 3.64
C ILE A 117 -16.70 0.16 2.24
N THR A 118 -15.71 -0.40 1.57
CA THR A 118 -15.33 -0.01 0.21
C THR A 118 -16.48 -0.27 -0.78
N ARG A 119 -17.15 -1.42 -0.67
CA ARG A 119 -18.32 -1.73 -1.48
C ARG A 119 -19.41 -0.66 -1.30
N ARG A 120 -19.69 -0.23 -0.07
CA ARG A 120 -20.66 0.83 0.21
C ARG A 120 -20.27 2.18 -0.37
N TYR A 121 -18.98 2.55 -0.30
CA TYR A 121 -18.49 3.77 -0.94
C TYR A 121 -18.65 3.70 -2.45
N MET A 122 -18.23 2.61 -3.06
CA MET A 122 -18.35 2.44 -4.51
C MET A 122 -19.81 2.54 -4.99
N LEU A 123 -20.78 1.96 -4.26
CA LEU A 123 -22.20 2.04 -4.60
C LEU A 123 -22.77 3.46 -4.54
N ARG A 124 -22.08 4.39 -3.87
CA ARG A 124 -22.46 5.82 -3.84
C ARG A 124 -21.82 6.65 -4.95
N HIS A 125 -20.87 6.07 -5.68
CA HIS A 125 -20.07 6.72 -6.72
C HIS A 125 -20.04 5.91 -8.01
N LEU A 126 -21.23 5.45 -8.45
CA LEU A 126 -21.35 4.65 -9.68
C LEU A 126 -21.08 5.43 -10.97
N GLU A 127 -20.92 6.75 -10.87
CA GLU A 127 -20.58 7.64 -11.98
C GLU A 127 -19.08 7.63 -12.33
N VAL A 128 -18.20 7.01 -11.50
CA VAL A 128 -16.78 6.92 -11.80
C VAL A 128 -16.48 5.87 -12.85
N ASP A 129 -15.42 6.09 -13.61
CA ASP A 129 -14.94 5.18 -14.64
C ASP A 129 -13.58 4.53 -14.31
N GLY A 130 -12.98 4.95 -13.20
CA GLY A 130 -11.74 4.38 -12.67
C GLY A 130 -11.74 4.27 -11.16
N VAL A 131 -10.95 3.31 -10.63
CA VAL A 131 -10.69 3.12 -9.20
C VAL A 131 -9.21 2.86 -9.00
N PHE A 132 -8.63 3.50 -7.97
CA PHE A 132 -7.33 3.14 -7.41
C PHE A 132 -7.45 2.87 -5.91
N ALA A 133 -7.03 1.69 -5.47
CA ALA A 133 -7.22 1.21 -4.11
C ALA A 133 -6.21 0.11 -3.75
N SER A 134 -6.08 -0.23 -2.46
CA SER A 134 -5.41 -1.49 -2.09
C SER A 134 -6.17 -2.70 -2.64
N ASP A 135 -5.54 -3.86 -2.68
CA ASP A 135 -6.16 -5.08 -3.23
C ASP A 135 -7.51 -5.40 -2.58
N VAL A 136 -7.58 -5.34 -1.25
CA VAL A 136 -8.81 -5.64 -0.49
C VAL A 136 -9.92 -4.64 -0.83
N GLN A 137 -9.56 -3.37 -0.94
CA GLN A 137 -10.49 -2.30 -1.30
C GLN A 137 -10.95 -2.44 -2.76
N ALA A 138 -10.03 -2.80 -3.67
CA ALA A 138 -10.36 -3.07 -5.07
C ALA A 138 -11.40 -4.20 -5.19
N PHE A 139 -11.31 -5.26 -4.37
CA PHE A 139 -12.33 -6.32 -4.33
C PHE A 139 -13.69 -5.81 -3.86
N GLY A 140 -13.72 -4.88 -2.92
CA GLY A 140 -14.96 -4.21 -2.52
C GLY A 140 -15.60 -3.46 -3.69
N CYS A 141 -14.79 -2.76 -4.48
CA CYS A 141 -15.25 -2.07 -5.69
C CYS A 141 -15.73 -3.04 -6.78
N MET A 142 -14.99 -4.15 -7.01
CA MET A 142 -15.41 -5.20 -7.95
C MET A 142 -16.76 -5.81 -7.55
N ALA A 143 -16.94 -6.09 -6.25
CA ALA A 143 -18.20 -6.62 -5.74
C ALA A 143 -19.36 -5.64 -5.94
N ALA A 144 -19.14 -4.34 -5.68
CA ALA A 144 -20.14 -3.30 -5.92
C ALA A 144 -20.48 -3.15 -7.41
N ALA A 145 -19.48 -3.21 -8.28
CA ALA A 145 -19.69 -3.16 -9.72
C ALA A 145 -20.53 -4.34 -10.22
N LEU A 146 -20.24 -5.55 -9.75
CA LEU A 146 -21.02 -6.76 -10.06
C LEU A 146 -22.47 -6.62 -9.59
N GLU A 147 -22.70 -6.14 -8.37
CA GLU A 147 -24.02 -5.89 -7.79
C GLU A 147 -24.82 -4.86 -8.60
N ALA A 148 -24.15 -3.82 -9.07
CA ALA A 148 -24.76 -2.76 -9.87
C ALA A 148 -24.86 -3.09 -11.39
N GLY A 149 -24.39 -4.25 -11.83
CA GLY A 149 -24.35 -4.64 -13.24
C GLY A 149 -23.38 -3.83 -14.10
N ILE A 150 -22.36 -3.22 -13.47
CA ILE A 150 -21.30 -2.46 -14.16
C ILE A 150 -20.26 -3.43 -14.69
N ARG A 151 -19.96 -3.32 -16.00
CA ARG A 151 -18.96 -4.17 -16.64
C ARG A 151 -17.54 -3.65 -16.40
N ILE A 152 -16.67 -4.56 -16.01
CA ILE A 152 -15.24 -4.35 -15.85
C ILE A 152 -14.51 -5.14 -16.96
N PRO A 153 -13.61 -4.53 -17.74
CA PRO A 153 -13.10 -3.15 -17.63
C PRO A 153 -13.89 -2.11 -18.45
N GLU A 154 -14.90 -2.49 -19.24
CA GLU A 154 -15.47 -1.64 -20.28
C GLU A 154 -16.05 -0.31 -19.74
N LYS A 155 -16.67 -0.35 -18.57
CA LYS A 155 -17.29 0.82 -17.92
C LYS A 155 -16.50 1.30 -16.71
N LEU A 156 -15.92 0.37 -15.95
CA LEU A 156 -15.14 0.68 -14.75
C LEU A 156 -13.78 -0.02 -14.85
N LYS A 157 -12.70 0.75 -14.77
CA LYS A 157 -11.34 0.23 -14.67
C LYS A 157 -10.90 0.25 -13.23
N ILE A 158 -10.18 -0.78 -12.80
CA ILE A 158 -9.75 -0.90 -11.41
C ILE A 158 -8.27 -1.27 -11.37
N VAL A 159 -7.49 -0.47 -10.65
CA VAL A 159 -6.08 -0.75 -10.33
C VAL A 159 -5.97 -1.01 -8.83
N GLY A 160 -5.42 -2.17 -8.48
CA GLY A 160 -5.08 -2.54 -7.12
C GLY A 160 -3.68 -2.08 -6.71
N TYR A 161 -3.38 -2.24 -5.43
CA TYR A 161 -2.06 -2.04 -4.86
C TYR A 161 -1.81 -3.11 -3.80
N ASP A 162 -0.60 -3.60 -3.71
CA ASP A 162 0.06 -4.58 -2.87
C ASP A 162 0.50 -5.82 -3.67
N GLY A 163 -0.33 -6.35 -4.58
CA GLY A 163 0.01 -7.50 -5.42
C GLY A 163 -0.08 -8.83 -4.68
N THR A 164 -1.03 -8.95 -3.76
CA THR A 164 -1.30 -10.19 -3.05
C THR A 164 -1.77 -11.30 -4.00
N GLU A 165 -1.57 -12.55 -3.65
CA GLU A 165 -1.95 -13.68 -4.53
C GLU A 165 -3.43 -13.69 -4.91
N ILE A 166 -4.28 -13.13 -4.06
CA ILE A 166 -5.73 -13.06 -4.29
C ILE A 166 -6.08 -12.24 -5.54
N THR A 167 -5.22 -11.33 -5.99
CA THR A 167 -5.43 -10.52 -7.21
C THR A 167 -5.54 -11.37 -8.47
N ARG A 168 -4.89 -12.55 -8.48
CA ARG A 168 -4.90 -13.51 -9.56
C ARG A 168 -6.09 -14.48 -9.51
N MET A 169 -6.78 -14.54 -8.37
CA MET A 169 -7.90 -15.46 -8.13
C MET A 169 -9.25 -14.83 -8.47
N THR A 170 -9.30 -13.53 -8.77
CA THR A 170 -10.52 -12.86 -9.23
C THR A 170 -10.75 -13.04 -10.72
N TYR A 171 -12.00 -12.85 -11.15
CA TYR A 171 -12.34 -12.80 -12.57
C TYR A 171 -13.19 -11.55 -12.85
N PRO A 172 -12.70 -10.65 -13.70
CA PRO A 172 -11.36 -10.64 -14.30
C PRO A 172 -10.25 -10.56 -13.23
N ALA A 173 -9.03 -11.01 -13.58
CA ALA A 173 -7.87 -10.86 -12.69
C ALA A 173 -7.57 -9.35 -12.49
N LEU A 174 -7.23 -8.95 -11.27
CA LEU A 174 -6.99 -7.55 -10.94
C LEU A 174 -5.67 -7.06 -11.55
N THR A 175 -5.71 -5.95 -12.28
CA THR A 175 -4.52 -5.18 -12.61
C THR A 175 -4.02 -4.51 -11.33
N CYS A 176 -2.76 -4.72 -10.97
CA CYS A 176 -2.26 -4.35 -9.67
C CYS A 176 -0.81 -3.86 -9.69
N VAL A 177 -0.51 -2.83 -8.91
CA VAL A 177 0.88 -2.49 -8.57
C VAL A 177 1.34 -3.43 -7.47
N CYS A 178 2.33 -4.26 -7.79
CA CYS A 178 2.84 -5.30 -6.89
C CYS A 178 4.08 -4.81 -6.15
N GLN A 179 4.07 -4.95 -4.84
CA GLN A 179 5.25 -4.84 -3.99
C GLN A 179 6.11 -6.11 -4.12
N ASP A 180 7.43 -5.96 -4.06
CA ASP A 180 8.36 -7.10 -3.97
C ASP A 180 8.52 -7.52 -2.50
N LEU A 181 7.53 -8.24 -1.97
CA LEU A 181 7.56 -8.71 -0.58
C LEU A 181 8.79 -9.57 -0.24
N PRO A 182 9.24 -10.50 -1.12
CA PRO A 182 10.50 -11.20 -0.92
C PRO A 182 11.72 -10.26 -0.85
N GLY A 183 11.77 -9.25 -1.71
CA GLY A 183 12.82 -8.22 -1.72
C GLY A 183 12.83 -7.41 -0.43
N LEU A 184 11.67 -6.96 0.03
CA LEU A 184 11.50 -6.26 1.31
C LEU A 184 11.98 -7.12 2.50
N ALA A 185 11.54 -8.38 2.56
CA ALA A 185 11.93 -9.30 3.62
C ALA A 185 13.44 -9.55 3.62
N LYS A 186 14.03 -9.81 2.45
CA LYS A 186 15.47 -10.03 2.29
C LYS A 186 16.28 -8.82 2.75
N ALA A 187 15.92 -7.62 2.28
CA ALA A 187 16.59 -6.39 2.64
C ALA A 187 16.46 -6.10 4.14
N GLY A 188 15.27 -6.30 4.73
CA GLY A 188 15.06 -6.14 6.17
C GLY A 188 15.93 -7.06 7.01
N VAL A 189 16.04 -8.34 6.64
CA VAL A 189 16.92 -9.31 7.34
C VAL A 189 18.40 -8.94 7.16
N GLN A 190 18.84 -8.58 5.97
CA GLN A 190 20.22 -8.16 5.73
C GLN A 190 20.60 -6.94 6.56
N THR A 191 19.71 -5.94 6.62
CA THR A 191 19.89 -4.75 7.47
C THR A 191 19.99 -5.13 8.94
N MET A 192 19.16 -6.03 9.43
CA MET A 192 19.21 -6.51 10.81
C MET A 192 20.54 -7.20 11.12
N VAL A 193 21.02 -8.08 10.23
CA VAL A 193 22.31 -8.77 10.41
C VAL A 193 23.44 -7.74 10.51
N THR A 194 23.50 -6.75 9.62
CA THR A 194 24.50 -5.67 9.67
C THR A 194 24.52 -4.97 11.04
N LEU A 195 23.33 -4.64 11.57
CA LEU A 195 23.21 -3.98 12.87
C LEU A 195 23.64 -4.89 14.03
N LEU A 196 23.33 -6.19 13.97
CA LEU A 196 23.73 -7.16 15.01
C LEU A 196 25.24 -7.44 15.01
N GLU A 197 25.90 -7.28 13.88
CA GLU A 197 27.37 -7.37 13.73
C GLU A 197 28.08 -6.12 14.25
N GLY A 198 27.32 -5.10 14.68
CA GLY A 198 27.86 -3.83 15.20
C GLY A 198 28.34 -2.87 14.13
N GLU A 199 28.00 -3.13 12.89
CA GLU A 199 28.30 -2.24 11.77
C GLU A 199 27.43 -0.96 11.81
N PRO A 200 27.87 0.13 11.19
CA PRO A 200 27.07 1.36 11.10
C PRO A 200 25.69 1.13 10.49
N SER A 201 24.68 1.83 11.03
CA SER A 201 23.32 1.75 10.48
C SER A 201 23.32 2.11 9.00
N PRO A 202 22.84 1.22 8.12
CA PRO A 202 22.73 1.53 6.70
C PRO A 202 21.67 2.59 6.44
N ALA A 203 21.79 3.26 5.29
CA ALA A 203 20.74 4.17 4.81
C ALA A 203 19.44 3.41 4.52
N ASP A 204 18.35 4.16 4.44
CA ASP A 204 17.07 3.62 3.98
C ASP A 204 17.19 2.97 2.60
N GLN A 205 16.47 1.86 2.42
CA GLN A 205 16.47 1.10 1.18
C GLN A 205 15.09 1.13 0.52
N VAL A 206 15.08 1.51 -0.76
CA VAL A 206 13.88 1.54 -1.59
C VAL A 206 13.85 0.29 -2.46
N ILE A 207 12.78 -0.48 -2.36
CA ILE A 207 12.58 -1.71 -3.13
C ILE A 207 11.64 -1.41 -4.30
N PRO A 208 12.02 -1.74 -5.54
CA PRO A 208 11.19 -1.49 -6.71
C PRO A 208 9.84 -2.19 -6.62
N VAL A 209 8.82 -1.56 -7.24
CA VAL A 209 7.50 -2.15 -7.47
C VAL A 209 7.32 -2.49 -8.94
N SER A 210 6.31 -3.28 -9.28
CA SER A 210 6.02 -3.64 -10.67
C SER A 210 4.52 -3.60 -10.94
N LEU A 211 4.13 -3.33 -12.19
CA LEU A 211 2.73 -3.43 -12.61
C LEU A 211 2.45 -4.83 -13.15
N GLN A 212 1.54 -5.56 -12.50
CA GLN A 212 0.95 -6.78 -13.01
C GLN A 212 -0.31 -6.42 -13.80
N THR A 213 -0.32 -6.68 -15.08
CA THR A 213 -1.51 -6.51 -15.91
C THR A 213 -2.49 -7.65 -15.64
N GLY A 214 -3.75 -7.29 -15.42
CA GLY A 214 -4.88 -8.20 -15.30
C GLY A 214 -5.93 -7.88 -16.36
N GLY A 215 -7.18 -8.20 -16.06
CA GLY A 215 -8.33 -7.93 -16.95
C GLY A 215 -9.22 -6.79 -16.44
N THR A 216 -8.77 -5.98 -15.44
CA THR A 216 -9.57 -4.89 -14.86
C THR A 216 -9.23 -3.51 -15.43
N VAL A 217 -8.22 -3.43 -16.30
CA VAL A 217 -7.83 -2.22 -17.05
C VAL A 217 -7.61 -2.56 -18.49
#